data_ecd3ef9ae9f4f83f70b1465997378cc3
#
_entry.id   ecd3ef9ae9f4f83f70b1465997378cc3
#
_cell.length_a   1.000
_cell.length_b   1.000
_cell.length_c   1.000
_cell.angle_alpha   90.00
_cell.angle_beta   90.00
_cell.angle_gamma   90.00
#
_symmetry.space_group_name_H-M   'P 1'
#
loop_
_entity.id
_entity.type
_entity.pdbx_description
1 polymer ?
#
loop_
_entity_poly.entity_id
_entity_poly.type
_entity_poly.pdbx_seq_one_letter_code
_entity_poly.pdbx_strand_id
1 'polypeptide(L)'
;MALGRAELTLLARNRTAVIVALLVPSAMIMAMKSTLEQVDLGGTGLTVAAAALTGGIGTVLIQAVYMNLVAAYVARREDLVLKRLRTGEVSDGEILTGTALPSAALALTQSVLIIVTGAAFFGVTAPQRPELLLAGLLLAVVLLTVLAAVTSIVTRTVQTAQLTTLPLFLVSMMGSGLFVPLEIFPDPLASACEFLPLTGVMTLVRSGWLGVPEGADLLGAALTGLVWTALAVFAVQRWFRWDPRR
;
A
#
# COMPACT_ATOMS: atom_id res chain seq x y z
N MET A 1 10.92 -20.13 0.20
CA MET A 1 11.42 -19.51 -1.05
C MET A 1 10.88 -20.16 -2.32
N ALA A 2 10.63 -21.48 -2.39
CA ALA A 2 10.09 -22.15 -3.59
C ALA A 2 8.69 -21.68 -3.97
N LEU A 3 7.79 -21.48 -3.00
CA LEU A 3 6.41 -21.05 -3.23
C LEU A 3 6.35 -19.65 -3.90
N GLY A 4 7.11 -18.69 -3.41
CA GLY A 4 7.15 -17.35 -3.98
C GLY A 4 7.70 -17.31 -5.41
N ARG A 5 8.71 -18.14 -5.72
CA ARG A 5 9.24 -18.29 -7.09
C ARG A 5 8.21 -18.86 -8.04
N ALA A 6 7.46 -19.87 -7.62
CA ALA A 6 6.41 -20.47 -8.43
C ALA A 6 5.29 -19.45 -8.76
N GLU A 7 4.85 -18.69 -7.78
CA GLU A 7 3.81 -17.66 -7.95
C GLU A 7 4.27 -16.49 -8.83
N LEU A 8 5.51 -16.01 -8.65
CA LEU A 8 6.09 -14.99 -9.54
C LEU A 8 6.19 -15.48 -10.99
N THR A 9 6.55 -16.76 -11.19
CA THR A 9 6.62 -17.34 -12.52
C THR A 9 5.23 -17.44 -13.18
N LEU A 10 4.20 -17.79 -12.41
CA LEU A 10 2.82 -17.84 -12.90
C LEU A 10 2.32 -16.44 -13.28
N LEU A 11 2.61 -15.43 -12.47
CA LEU A 11 2.29 -14.03 -12.77
C LEU A 11 2.97 -13.59 -14.08
N ALA A 12 4.27 -13.81 -14.21
CA ALA A 12 5.03 -13.41 -15.40
C ALA A 12 4.57 -14.12 -16.68
N ARG A 13 4.03 -15.33 -16.59
CA ARG A 13 3.48 -16.08 -17.73
C ARG A 13 2.12 -15.56 -18.20
N ASN A 14 1.37 -14.88 -17.36
CA ASN A 14 0.10 -14.28 -17.74
C ASN A 14 0.30 -12.87 -18.31
N ARG A 15 0.64 -12.79 -19.60
CA ARG A 15 0.92 -11.52 -20.30
C ARG A 15 -0.22 -10.51 -20.18
N THR A 16 -1.46 -10.96 -20.26
CA THR A 16 -2.64 -10.08 -20.13
C THR A 16 -2.72 -9.49 -18.74
N ALA A 17 -2.54 -10.30 -17.69
CA ALA A 17 -2.53 -9.79 -16.30
C ALA A 17 -1.41 -8.78 -16.08
N VAL A 18 -0.21 -9.02 -16.62
CA VAL A 18 0.92 -8.09 -16.54
C VAL A 18 0.59 -6.78 -17.26
N ILE A 19 0.07 -6.84 -18.49
CA ILE A 19 -0.30 -5.64 -19.25
C ILE A 19 -1.36 -4.83 -18.52
N VAL A 20 -2.43 -5.46 -18.04
CA VAL A 20 -3.49 -4.79 -17.27
C VAL A 20 -2.93 -4.20 -15.98
N ALA A 21 -2.11 -4.94 -15.24
CA ALA A 21 -1.48 -4.49 -14.02
C ALA A 21 -0.55 -3.26 -14.22
N LEU A 22 -0.01 -3.08 -15.42
CA LEU A 22 0.82 -1.93 -15.77
C LEU A 22 0.01 -0.75 -16.34
N LEU A 23 -1.00 -1.03 -17.16
CA LEU A 23 -1.82 0.02 -17.80
C LEU A 23 -2.78 0.70 -16.81
N VAL A 24 -3.41 -0.07 -15.90
CA VAL A 24 -4.41 0.47 -14.98
C VAL A 24 -3.84 1.57 -14.08
N PRO A 25 -2.67 1.40 -13.41
CA PRO A 25 -2.08 2.48 -12.62
C PRO A 25 -1.74 3.71 -13.44
N SER A 26 -1.23 3.54 -14.66
CA SER A 26 -0.89 4.67 -15.54
C SER A 26 -2.13 5.48 -15.94
N ALA A 27 -3.21 4.80 -16.30
CA ALA A 27 -4.50 5.45 -16.60
C ALA A 27 -5.08 6.16 -15.37
N MET A 28 -4.92 5.54 -14.19
CA MET A 28 -5.40 6.12 -12.94
C MET A 28 -4.63 7.38 -12.55
N ILE A 29 -3.32 7.43 -12.76
CA ILE A 29 -2.51 8.64 -12.53
C ILE A 29 -2.96 9.76 -13.47
N MET A 30 -3.23 9.44 -14.74
CA MET A 30 -3.74 10.42 -15.71
C MET A 30 -5.09 11.00 -15.25
N ALA A 31 -6.02 10.15 -14.80
CA ALA A 31 -7.30 10.58 -14.25
C ALA A 31 -7.12 11.41 -12.96
N MET A 32 -6.21 10.99 -12.08
CA MET A 32 -5.91 11.70 -10.84
C MET A 32 -5.30 13.08 -11.10
N LYS A 33 -4.40 13.18 -12.09
CA LYS A 33 -3.84 14.47 -12.52
C LYS A 33 -4.95 15.41 -12.99
N SER A 34 -5.87 14.97 -13.85
CA SER A 34 -6.94 15.81 -14.34
C SER A 34 -7.93 16.25 -13.24
N THR A 35 -8.09 15.45 -12.18
CA THR A 35 -8.88 15.84 -11.00
C THR A 35 -8.13 16.88 -10.16
N LEU A 36 -6.85 16.70 -9.94
CA LEU A 36 -6.02 17.62 -9.16
C LEU A 36 -5.79 18.96 -9.86
N GLU A 37 -5.88 19.02 -11.20
CA GLU A 37 -5.85 20.29 -11.95
C GLU A 37 -7.04 21.21 -11.60
N GLN A 38 -8.11 20.68 -11.01
CA GLN A 38 -9.27 21.42 -10.54
C GLN A 38 -9.17 21.84 -9.06
N VAL A 39 -8.16 21.38 -8.35
CA VAL A 39 -7.91 21.68 -6.93
C VAL A 39 -6.86 22.79 -6.84
N ASP A 40 -7.16 23.83 -6.08
CA ASP A 40 -6.17 24.87 -5.79
C ASP A 40 -5.11 24.32 -4.82
N LEU A 41 -3.93 24.02 -5.35
CA LEU A 41 -2.75 23.60 -4.59
C LEU A 41 -1.89 24.80 -4.16
N GLY A 42 -2.38 26.03 -4.36
CA GLY A 42 -1.69 27.26 -3.95
C GLY A 42 -1.31 27.21 -2.46
N GLY A 43 -0.03 27.44 -2.16
CA GLY A 43 0.48 27.41 -0.78
C GLY A 43 0.99 26.06 -0.27
N THR A 44 0.74 24.94 -0.97
CA THR A 44 1.24 23.62 -0.53
C THR A 44 2.67 23.31 -1.00
N GLY A 45 3.21 24.11 -1.91
CA GLY A 45 4.52 23.82 -2.55
C GLY A 45 4.52 22.61 -3.48
N LEU A 46 3.39 21.95 -3.69
CA LEU A 46 3.24 20.75 -4.51
C LEU A 46 2.80 21.11 -5.93
N THR A 47 3.43 20.50 -6.92
CA THR A 47 2.88 20.50 -8.29
C THR A 47 1.80 19.43 -8.42
N VAL A 48 0.82 19.67 -9.27
CA VAL A 48 -0.27 18.72 -9.59
C VAL A 48 0.30 17.35 -9.99
N ALA A 49 1.36 17.36 -10.80
CA ALA A 49 2.02 16.13 -11.24
C ALA A 49 2.66 15.36 -10.07
N ALA A 50 3.34 16.06 -9.16
CA ALA A 50 3.98 15.47 -7.99
C ALA A 50 2.95 14.87 -7.02
N ALA A 51 1.85 15.58 -6.75
CA ALA A 51 0.76 15.08 -5.93
C ALA A 51 0.09 13.84 -6.56
N ALA A 52 -0.19 13.88 -7.87
CA ALA A 52 -0.77 12.74 -8.60
C ALA A 52 0.12 11.50 -8.56
N LEU A 53 1.43 11.67 -8.72
CA LEU A 53 2.38 10.55 -8.73
C LEU A 53 2.53 9.93 -7.34
N THR A 54 2.73 10.74 -6.30
CA THR A 54 2.87 10.22 -4.93
C THR A 54 1.57 9.59 -4.44
N GLY A 55 0.42 10.20 -4.72
CA GLY A 55 -0.88 9.62 -4.43
C GLY A 55 -1.16 8.35 -5.23
N GLY A 56 -0.73 8.31 -6.51
CA GLY A 56 -0.79 7.12 -7.36
C GLY A 56 0.00 5.94 -6.78
N ILE A 57 1.22 6.18 -6.30
CA ILE A 57 2.02 5.15 -5.60
C ILE A 57 1.24 4.61 -4.40
N GLY A 58 0.71 5.48 -3.54
CA GLY A 58 -0.07 5.06 -2.37
C GLY A 58 -1.30 4.24 -2.73
N THR A 59 -2.01 4.65 -3.78
CA THR A 59 -3.19 3.92 -4.27
C THR A 59 -2.84 2.53 -4.80
N VAL A 60 -1.75 2.43 -5.57
CA VAL A 60 -1.23 1.15 -6.05
C VAL A 60 -0.84 0.23 -4.88
N LEU A 61 -0.15 0.77 -3.88
CA LEU A 61 0.22 0.01 -2.69
C LEU A 61 -1.01 -0.54 -1.95
N ILE A 62 -2.05 0.28 -1.75
CA ILE A 62 -3.29 -0.19 -1.12
C ILE A 62 -3.97 -1.26 -1.96
N GLN A 63 -4.11 -1.07 -3.27
CA GLN A 63 -4.79 -2.02 -4.13
C GLN A 63 -3.99 -3.31 -4.30
N ALA A 64 -2.72 -3.21 -4.70
CA ALA A 64 -1.91 -4.37 -5.05
C ALA A 64 -1.45 -5.16 -3.81
N VAL A 65 -1.24 -4.50 -2.66
CA VAL A 65 -0.86 -5.20 -1.43
C VAL A 65 -2.09 -5.47 -0.57
N TYR A 66 -2.72 -4.42 -0.02
CA TYR A 66 -3.74 -4.60 1.00
C TYR A 66 -4.99 -5.33 0.49
N MET A 67 -5.65 -4.80 -0.55
CA MET A 67 -6.92 -5.38 -1.02
C MET A 67 -6.73 -6.79 -1.60
N ASN A 68 -5.68 -7.00 -2.40
CA ASN A 68 -5.40 -8.31 -2.97
C ASN A 68 -5.03 -9.35 -1.89
N LEU A 69 -4.25 -8.94 -0.86
CA LEU A 69 -3.85 -9.87 0.19
C LEU A 69 -5.01 -10.26 1.11
N VAL A 70 -5.93 -9.34 1.41
CA VAL A 70 -7.14 -9.74 2.18
C VAL A 70 -7.88 -10.85 1.45
N ALA A 71 -8.12 -10.68 0.15
CA ALA A 71 -8.78 -11.70 -0.66
C ALA A 71 -7.96 -13.01 -0.72
N ALA A 72 -6.63 -12.92 -0.91
CA ALA A 72 -5.74 -14.07 -0.97
C ALA A 72 -5.69 -14.87 0.35
N TYR A 73 -5.59 -14.18 1.50
CA TYR A 73 -5.61 -14.84 2.81
C TYR A 73 -6.94 -15.55 3.07
N VAL A 74 -8.05 -14.91 2.72
CA VAL A 74 -9.38 -15.50 2.88
C VAL A 74 -9.55 -16.70 1.95
N ALA A 75 -9.20 -16.59 0.66
CA ALA A 75 -9.26 -17.69 -0.30
C ALA A 75 -8.46 -18.91 0.18
N ARG A 76 -7.20 -18.70 0.55
CA ARG A 76 -6.34 -19.79 1.06
C ARG A 76 -6.85 -20.42 2.35
N ARG A 77 -7.57 -19.65 3.18
CA ARG A 77 -8.25 -20.17 4.37
C ARG A 77 -9.47 -21.00 3.99
N GLU A 78 -10.29 -20.55 3.05
CA GLU A 78 -11.46 -21.31 2.54
C GLU A 78 -11.03 -22.63 1.92
N ASP A 79 -9.94 -22.63 1.13
CA ASP A 79 -9.37 -23.81 0.48
C ASP A 79 -8.58 -24.72 1.44
N LEU A 80 -8.54 -24.38 2.75
CA LEU A 80 -7.77 -25.10 3.77
C LEU A 80 -6.26 -25.15 3.51
N VAL A 81 -5.74 -24.35 2.57
CA VAL A 81 -4.31 -24.29 2.23
C VAL A 81 -3.49 -23.81 3.43
N LEU A 82 -3.95 -22.76 4.12
CA LEU A 82 -3.26 -22.23 5.30
C LEU A 82 -3.15 -23.29 6.40
N LYS A 83 -4.23 -24.04 6.63
CA LYS A 83 -4.24 -25.11 7.63
C LYS A 83 -3.29 -26.25 7.27
N ARG A 84 -3.27 -26.68 6.01
CA ARG A 84 -2.34 -27.71 5.51
C ARG A 84 -0.89 -27.29 5.62
N LEU A 85 -0.55 -26.04 5.28
CA LEU A 85 0.80 -25.51 5.42
C LEU A 85 1.24 -25.46 6.89
N ARG A 86 0.34 -25.13 7.80
CA ARG A 86 0.60 -25.07 9.24
C ARG A 86 0.85 -26.43 9.89
N THR A 87 0.35 -27.52 9.32
CA THR A 87 0.65 -28.88 9.78
C THR A 87 2.03 -29.39 9.35
N GLY A 88 2.71 -28.64 8.47
CA GLY A 88 4.09 -28.90 8.06
C GLY A 88 5.11 -28.22 8.98
N GLU A 89 6.36 -28.20 8.53
CA GLU A 89 7.49 -27.59 9.26
C GLU A 89 7.61 -26.07 9.09
N VAL A 90 6.63 -25.42 8.39
CA VAL A 90 6.68 -24.01 8.03
C VAL A 90 6.07 -23.16 9.13
N SER A 91 6.74 -22.09 9.55
CA SER A 91 6.26 -21.19 10.58
C SER A 91 5.08 -20.31 10.07
N ASP A 92 4.21 -19.88 11.00
CA ASP A 92 3.07 -19.03 10.71
C ASP A 92 3.49 -17.75 9.94
N GLY A 93 4.62 -17.14 10.32
CA GLY A 93 5.18 -15.96 9.66
C GLY A 93 5.63 -16.24 8.22
N GLU A 94 6.26 -17.39 7.96
CA GLU A 94 6.68 -17.79 6.62
C GLU A 94 5.49 -18.05 5.69
N ILE A 95 4.40 -18.60 6.22
CA ILE A 95 3.17 -18.82 5.46
C ILE A 95 2.56 -17.47 5.03
N LEU A 96 2.45 -16.52 5.95
CA LEU A 96 1.88 -15.21 5.67
C LEU A 96 2.77 -14.38 4.73
N THR A 97 4.07 -14.34 5.00
CA THR A 97 5.03 -13.60 4.16
C THR A 97 5.18 -14.23 2.78
N GLY A 98 5.22 -15.56 2.69
CA GLY A 98 5.25 -16.27 1.41
C GLY A 98 4.00 -15.99 0.55
N THR A 99 2.83 -15.87 1.19
CA THR A 99 1.58 -15.48 0.51
C THR A 99 1.63 -14.03 0.04
N ALA A 100 2.30 -13.13 0.78
CA ALA A 100 2.38 -11.72 0.47
C ALA A 100 3.38 -11.38 -0.65
N LEU A 101 4.37 -12.25 -0.89
CA LEU A 101 5.48 -11.95 -1.79
C LEU A 101 5.06 -11.56 -3.21
N PRO A 102 4.10 -12.23 -3.88
CA PRO A 102 3.66 -11.83 -5.23
C PRO A 102 3.01 -10.44 -5.26
N SER A 103 2.15 -10.14 -4.28
CA SER A 103 1.50 -8.83 -4.16
C SER A 103 2.50 -7.73 -3.88
N ALA A 104 3.48 -7.98 -3.03
CA ALA A 104 4.57 -7.05 -2.73
C ALA A 104 5.44 -6.79 -3.98
N ALA A 105 5.84 -7.85 -4.69
CA ALA A 105 6.62 -7.72 -5.91
C ALA A 105 5.86 -6.94 -6.99
N LEU A 106 4.57 -7.21 -7.16
CA LEU A 106 3.73 -6.47 -8.10
C LEU A 106 3.65 -4.99 -7.74
N ALA A 107 3.36 -4.67 -6.48
CA ALA A 107 3.25 -3.29 -6.02
C ALA A 107 4.56 -2.51 -6.17
N LEU A 108 5.70 -3.12 -5.84
CA LEU A 108 7.01 -2.49 -6.03
C LEU A 108 7.31 -2.27 -7.51
N THR A 109 7.00 -3.25 -8.37
CA THR A 109 7.17 -3.11 -9.82
C THR A 109 6.30 -1.98 -10.38
N GLN A 110 5.04 -1.90 -9.96
CA GLN A 110 4.14 -0.82 -10.34
C GLN A 110 4.62 0.55 -9.81
N SER A 111 5.13 0.62 -8.58
CA SER A 111 5.71 1.84 -8.03
C SER A 111 6.92 2.32 -8.83
N VAL A 112 7.82 1.42 -9.20
CA VAL A 112 8.97 1.74 -10.07
C VAL A 112 8.48 2.23 -11.44
N LEU A 113 7.47 1.60 -12.02
CA LEU A 113 6.90 2.03 -13.29
C LEU A 113 6.33 3.46 -13.19
N ILE A 114 5.58 3.76 -12.11
CA ILE A 114 5.06 5.10 -11.84
C ILE A 114 6.19 6.13 -11.74
N ILE A 115 7.27 5.78 -11.04
CA ILE A 115 8.46 6.64 -10.91
C ILE A 115 9.07 6.94 -12.27
N VAL A 116 9.29 5.90 -13.08
CA VAL A 116 9.91 6.03 -14.42
C VAL A 116 9.00 6.82 -15.36
N THR A 117 7.71 6.50 -15.40
CA THR A 117 6.76 7.22 -16.27
C THR A 117 6.55 8.65 -15.81
N GLY A 118 6.57 8.91 -14.51
CA GLY A 118 6.52 10.25 -13.93
C GLY A 118 7.68 11.13 -14.39
N ALA A 119 8.89 10.61 -14.30
CA ALA A 119 10.09 11.30 -14.74
C ALA A 119 10.11 11.50 -16.26
N ALA A 120 9.68 10.51 -17.05
CA ALA A 120 9.76 10.55 -18.51
C ALA A 120 8.68 11.43 -19.18
N PHE A 121 7.46 11.43 -18.67
CA PHE A 121 6.31 12.02 -19.37
C PHE A 121 5.68 13.23 -18.65
N PHE A 122 5.87 13.37 -17.34
CA PHE A 122 5.24 14.44 -16.57
C PHE A 122 6.20 15.54 -16.13
N GLY A 123 7.46 15.49 -16.55
CA GLY A 123 8.48 16.50 -16.24
C GLY A 123 8.79 16.60 -14.73
N VAL A 124 8.46 15.55 -13.96
CA VAL A 124 8.76 15.51 -12.53
C VAL A 124 10.22 15.14 -12.37
N THR A 125 10.91 15.88 -11.50
CA THR A 125 12.32 15.62 -11.18
C THR A 125 12.51 14.23 -10.59
N ALA A 126 13.68 13.64 -10.81
CA ALA A 126 14.05 12.38 -10.15
C ALA A 126 13.93 12.51 -8.62
N PRO A 127 13.70 11.40 -7.91
CA PRO A 127 13.61 11.42 -6.45
C PRO A 127 14.82 12.10 -5.81
N GLN A 128 14.57 13.09 -4.95
CA GLN A 128 15.63 13.84 -4.28
C GLN A 128 16.32 13.04 -3.18
N ARG A 129 15.56 12.18 -2.48
CA ARG A 129 16.02 11.35 -1.39
C ARG A 129 15.58 9.90 -1.60
N PRO A 130 16.22 9.16 -2.53
CA PRO A 130 15.80 7.80 -2.89
C PRO A 130 15.84 6.82 -1.70
N GLU A 131 16.70 7.08 -0.71
CA GLU A 131 16.74 6.30 0.53
C GLU A 131 15.46 6.40 1.35
N LEU A 132 14.87 7.59 1.44
CA LEU A 132 13.59 7.78 2.14
C LEU A 132 12.42 7.18 1.34
N LEU A 133 12.45 7.34 0.02
CA LEU A 133 11.46 6.74 -0.87
C LEU A 133 11.45 5.21 -0.73
N LEU A 134 12.63 4.60 -0.77
CA LEU A 134 12.75 3.15 -0.60
C LEU A 134 12.31 2.69 0.79
N ALA A 135 12.73 3.39 1.85
CA ALA A 135 12.31 3.10 3.22
C ALA A 135 10.79 3.21 3.38
N GLY A 136 10.18 4.27 2.83
CA GLY A 136 8.72 4.45 2.83
C GLY A 136 7.99 3.34 2.08
N LEU A 137 8.46 2.97 0.87
CA LEU A 137 7.86 1.87 0.09
C LEU A 137 7.95 0.53 0.81
N LEU A 138 9.09 0.21 1.40
CA LEU A 138 9.27 -1.05 2.14
C LEU A 138 8.40 -1.08 3.40
N LEU A 139 8.37 0.01 4.16
CA LEU A 139 7.51 0.13 5.34
C LEU A 139 6.03 0.03 4.96
N ALA A 140 5.62 0.65 3.83
CA ALA A 140 4.26 0.53 3.30
C ALA A 140 3.88 -0.91 3.00
N VAL A 141 4.75 -1.63 2.30
CA VAL A 141 4.51 -3.05 1.95
C VAL A 141 4.35 -3.90 3.21
N VAL A 142 5.23 -3.72 4.20
CA VAL A 142 5.15 -4.45 5.47
C VAL A 142 3.86 -4.10 6.22
N LEU A 143 3.59 -2.83 6.43
CA LEU A 143 2.39 -2.34 7.12
C LEU A 143 1.10 -2.86 6.46
N LEU A 144 0.97 -2.68 5.15
CA LEU A 144 -0.24 -3.09 4.42
C LEU A 144 -0.40 -4.61 4.39
N THR A 145 0.69 -5.37 4.36
CA THR A 145 0.66 -6.83 4.47
C THR A 145 0.07 -7.28 5.80
N VAL A 146 0.53 -6.68 6.89
CA VAL A 146 0.05 -7.06 8.23
C VAL A 146 -1.37 -6.56 8.47
N LEU A 147 -1.73 -5.36 7.99
CA LEU A 147 -3.10 -4.84 8.03
C LEU A 147 -4.06 -5.72 7.21
N ALA A 148 -3.61 -6.26 6.07
CA ALA A 148 -4.40 -7.22 5.30
C ALA A 148 -4.66 -8.50 6.09
N ALA A 149 -3.66 -9.02 6.79
CA ALA A 149 -3.83 -10.18 7.67
C ALA A 149 -4.83 -9.87 8.80
N VAL A 150 -4.74 -8.69 9.45
CA VAL A 150 -5.73 -8.25 10.47
C VAL A 150 -7.13 -8.18 9.88
N THR A 151 -7.32 -7.54 8.74
CA THR A 151 -8.64 -7.41 8.08
C THR A 151 -9.21 -8.78 7.71
N SER A 152 -8.37 -9.72 7.28
CA SER A 152 -8.79 -11.09 6.97
C SER A 152 -9.37 -11.82 8.19
N ILE A 153 -9.03 -11.42 9.43
CA ILE A 153 -9.60 -12.00 10.66
C ILE A 153 -11.12 -11.82 10.70
N VAL A 154 -11.60 -10.65 10.31
CA VAL A 154 -13.04 -10.29 10.35
C VAL A 154 -13.76 -10.66 9.05
N THR A 155 -13.04 -10.84 7.96
CA THR A 155 -13.59 -11.20 6.65
C THR A 155 -14.01 -12.66 6.63
N ARG A 156 -15.23 -12.95 6.19
CA ARG A 156 -15.76 -14.33 6.18
C ARG A 156 -15.45 -15.06 4.89
N THR A 157 -15.72 -14.44 3.74
CA THR A 157 -15.59 -15.03 2.40
C THR A 157 -14.83 -14.14 1.47
N VAL A 158 -14.30 -14.70 0.39
CA VAL A 158 -13.62 -13.93 -0.68
C VAL A 158 -14.54 -12.85 -1.26
N GLN A 159 -15.84 -13.15 -1.41
CA GLN A 159 -16.83 -12.20 -1.92
C GLN A 159 -17.01 -10.99 -1.00
N THR A 160 -16.91 -11.19 0.32
CA THR A 160 -17.02 -10.11 1.29
C THR A 160 -15.71 -9.35 1.51
N ALA A 161 -14.60 -9.84 0.97
CA ALA A 161 -13.29 -9.20 1.14
C ALA A 161 -13.28 -7.76 0.61
N GLN A 162 -13.92 -7.51 -0.53
CA GLN A 162 -14.01 -6.15 -1.09
C GLN A 162 -14.73 -5.19 -0.14
N LEU A 163 -15.82 -5.63 0.49
CA LEU A 163 -16.58 -4.79 1.43
C LEU A 163 -15.81 -4.54 2.73
N THR A 164 -15.12 -5.55 3.25
CA THR A 164 -14.35 -5.42 4.50
C THR A 164 -13.08 -4.60 4.34
N THR A 165 -12.55 -4.45 3.11
CA THR A 165 -11.40 -3.59 2.83
C THR A 165 -11.77 -2.13 2.64
N LEU A 166 -13.03 -1.82 2.29
CA LEU A 166 -13.48 -0.45 2.00
C LEU A 166 -13.23 0.56 3.12
N PRO A 167 -13.49 0.28 4.41
CA PRO A 167 -13.27 1.28 5.45
C PRO A 167 -11.84 1.79 5.50
N LEU A 168 -10.85 0.89 5.55
CA LEU A 168 -9.44 1.29 5.57
C LEU A 168 -9.03 1.95 4.25
N PHE A 169 -9.53 1.45 3.12
CA PHE A 169 -9.28 2.05 1.81
C PHE A 169 -9.78 3.51 1.76
N LEU A 170 -11.04 3.76 2.13
CA LEU A 170 -11.63 5.11 2.09
C LEU A 170 -10.94 6.06 3.07
N VAL A 171 -10.70 5.61 4.31
CA VAL A 171 -10.01 6.42 5.31
C VAL A 171 -8.59 6.78 4.83
N SER A 172 -7.88 5.82 4.23
CA SER A 172 -6.54 6.09 3.70
C SER A 172 -6.58 7.01 2.48
N MET A 173 -7.54 6.82 1.56
CA MET A 173 -7.69 7.65 0.38
C MET A 173 -7.93 9.13 0.76
N MET A 174 -8.81 9.37 1.74
CA MET A 174 -9.20 10.71 2.15
C MET A 174 -8.21 11.32 3.14
N GLY A 175 -7.73 10.54 4.11
CA GLY A 175 -7.00 11.06 5.27
C GLY A 175 -5.47 10.89 5.22
N SER A 176 -4.91 10.16 4.25
CA SER A 176 -3.45 9.94 4.21
C SER A 176 -2.75 10.73 3.09
N GLY A 177 -3.38 11.78 2.57
CA GLY A 177 -2.78 12.63 1.56
C GLY A 177 -2.62 11.96 0.19
N LEU A 178 -3.43 10.92 -0.12
CA LEU A 178 -3.33 10.23 -1.41
C LEU A 178 -4.06 10.99 -2.50
N PHE A 179 -5.31 11.40 -2.27
CA PHE A 179 -6.10 12.20 -3.21
C PHE A 179 -5.97 13.70 -2.96
N VAL A 180 -6.01 14.10 -1.69
CA VAL A 180 -5.95 15.50 -1.29
C VAL A 180 -4.80 15.65 -0.31
N PRO A 181 -3.84 16.54 -0.59
CA PRO A 181 -2.76 16.85 0.34
C PRO A 181 -3.31 17.30 1.70
N LEU A 182 -2.68 16.85 2.79
CA LEU A 182 -3.13 17.16 4.15
C LEU A 182 -3.04 18.67 4.46
N GLU A 183 -2.16 19.35 3.77
CA GLU A 183 -1.91 20.80 3.88
C GLU A 183 -3.13 21.66 3.51
N ILE A 184 -4.13 21.07 2.82
CA ILE A 184 -5.39 21.75 2.47
C ILE A 184 -6.45 21.59 3.57
N PHE A 185 -6.25 20.66 4.49
CA PHE A 185 -7.22 20.40 5.54
C PHE A 185 -7.13 21.44 6.68
N PRO A 186 -8.25 21.72 7.37
CA PRO A 186 -8.21 22.47 8.61
C PRO A 186 -7.29 21.80 9.64
N ASP A 187 -6.52 22.58 10.42
CA ASP A 187 -5.52 22.09 11.38
C ASP A 187 -6.00 20.93 12.28
N PRO A 188 -7.22 20.96 12.88
CA PRO A 188 -7.66 19.84 13.71
C PRO A 188 -7.85 18.55 12.94
N LEU A 189 -8.28 18.61 11.66
CA LEU A 189 -8.47 17.45 10.81
C LEU A 189 -7.13 16.93 10.30
N ALA A 190 -6.23 17.82 9.87
CA ALA A 190 -4.88 17.47 9.44
C ALA A 190 -4.15 16.71 10.55
N SER A 191 -4.15 17.25 11.79
CA SER A 191 -3.53 16.61 12.94
C SER A 191 -4.13 15.25 13.28
N ALA A 192 -5.46 15.08 13.15
CA ALA A 192 -6.08 13.76 13.32
C ALA A 192 -5.65 12.76 12.25
N CYS A 193 -5.50 13.23 11.01
CA CYS A 193 -5.07 12.42 9.88
C CYS A 193 -3.60 11.97 9.97
N GLU A 194 -2.73 12.68 10.67
CA GLU A 194 -1.34 12.30 10.93
C GLU A 194 -1.21 10.97 11.67
N PHE A 195 -2.20 10.63 12.50
CA PHE A 195 -2.21 9.36 13.25
C PHE A 195 -2.72 8.17 12.44
N LEU A 196 -3.17 8.35 11.21
CA LEU A 196 -3.64 7.24 10.38
C LEU A 196 -2.48 6.33 9.96
N PRO A 197 -2.73 5.02 9.81
CA PRO A 197 -1.66 4.04 9.54
C PRO A 197 -0.81 4.38 8.33
N LEU A 198 -1.44 4.84 7.26
CA LEU A 198 -0.73 5.07 6.01
C LEU A 198 -0.13 6.48 5.89
N THR A 199 -0.56 7.44 6.70
CA THR A 199 -0.11 8.84 6.59
C THR A 199 1.39 8.97 6.80
N GLY A 200 1.93 8.41 7.88
CA GLY A 200 3.36 8.47 8.16
C GLY A 200 4.21 7.85 7.04
N VAL A 201 3.74 6.73 6.51
CA VAL A 201 4.42 6.06 5.39
C VAL A 201 4.38 6.91 4.12
N MET A 202 3.24 7.55 3.82
CA MET A 202 3.11 8.41 2.65
C MET A 202 3.91 9.70 2.80
N THR A 203 4.08 10.21 4.02
CA THR A 203 4.99 11.32 4.31
C THR A 203 6.43 10.97 3.95
N LEU A 204 6.91 9.75 4.29
CA LEU A 204 8.23 9.28 3.90
C LEU A 204 8.37 9.15 2.38
N VAL A 205 7.38 8.57 1.69
CA VAL A 205 7.37 8.42 0.23
C VAL A 205 7.42 9.79 -0.45
N ARG A 206 6.59 10.74 0.01
CA ARG A 206 6.52 12.10 -0.53
C ARG A 206 7.82 12.85 -0.30
N SER A 207 8.36 12.82 0.92
CA SER A 207 9.64 13.46 1.26
C SER A 207 10.81 12.83 0.52
N GLY A 208 10.76 11.54 0.24
CA GLY A 208 11.76 10.85 -0.57
C GLY A 208 11.76 11.29 -2.02
N TRP A 209 10.58 11.64 -2.56
CA TRP A 209 10.48 12.11 -3.94
C TRP A 209 10.76 13.60 -4.08
N LEU A 210 10.04 14.43 -3.30
CA LEU A 210 10.01 15.88 -3.47
C LEU A 210 11.08 16.61 -2.66
N GLY A 211 11.78 15.91 -1.80
CA GLY A 211 12.64 16.50 -0.76
C GLY A 211 11.88 16.67 0.54
N VAL A 212 12.62 16.97 1.58
CA VAL A 212 12.08 17.14 2.94
C VAL A 212 11.63 18.59 3.10
N PRO A 213 10.33 18.86 3.31
CA PRO A 213 9.85 20.20 3.63
C PRO A 213 10.48 20.72 4.93
N GLU A 214 10.65 22.05 5.06
CA GLU A 214 11.05 22.65 6.32
C GLU A 214 10.03 22.32 7.41
N GLY A 215 10.51 21.84 8.56
CA GLY A 215 9.65 21.46 9.68
C GLY A 215 8.99 20.08 9.59
N ALA A 216 9.26 19.29 8.55
CA ALA A 216 8.70 17.95 8.43
C ALA A 216 9.23 17.01 9.52
N ASP A 217 8.33 16.43 10.32
CA ASP A 217 8.67 15.42 11.31
C ASP A 217 8.75 14.02 10.69
N LEU A 218 9.88 13.74 10.05
CA LEU A 218 10.14 12.42 9.45
C LEU A 218 10.26 11.31 10.49
N LEU A 219 10.75 11.65 11.69
CA LEU A 219 10.88 10.68 12.76
C LEU A 219 9.49 10.29 13.29
N GLY A 220 8.61 11.26 13.54
CA GLY A 220 7.23 11.01 13.93
C GLY A 220 6.46 10.22 12.86
N ALA A 221 6.65 10.56 11.58
CA ALA A 221 6.07 9.83 10.47
C ALA A 221 6.53 8.35 10.42
N ALA A 222 7.82 8.09 10.57
CA ALA A 222 8.37 6.75 10.63
C ALA A 222 7.85 5.98 11.86
N LEU A 223 7.84 6.62 13.02
CA LEU A 223 7.33 6.03 14.27
C LEU A 223 5.85 5.67 14.16
N THR A 224 5.01 6.52 13.58
CA THR A 224 3.59 6.22 13.34
C THR A 224 3.43 4.95 12.50
N GLY A 225 4.16 4.83 11.38
CA GLY A 225 4.14 3.61 10.55
C GLY A 225 4.63 2.37 11.30
N LEU A 226 5.69 2.48 12.09
CA LEU A 226 6.25 1.38 12.89
C LEU A 226 5.30 0.96 14.03
N VAL A 227 4.70 1.90 14.74
CA VAL A 227 3.73 1.63 15.81
C VAL A 227 2.51 0.89 15.25
N TRP A 228 1.95 1.36 14.14
CA TRP A 228 0.84 0.66 13.49
C TRP A 228 1.23 -0.75 13.02
N THR A 229 2.44 -0.90 12.49
CA THR A 229 2.97 -2.22 12.11
C THR A 229 3.08 -3.14 13.33
N ALA A 230 3.64 -2.65 14.43
CA ALA A 230 3.78 -3.43 15.66
C ALA A 230 2.41 -3.84 16.24
N LEU A 231 1.45 -2.90 16.30
CA LEU A 231 0.08 -3.18 16.75
C LEU A 231 -0.62 -4.21 15.85
N ALA A 232 -0.46 -4.09 14.53
CA ALA A 232 -1.03 -5.02 13.58
C ALA A 232 -0.38 -6.42 13.68
N VAL A 233 0.95 -6.51 13.85
CA VAL A 233 1.67 -7.77 14.11
C VAL A 233 1.15 -8.43 15.40
N PHE A 234 1.03 -7.66 16.48
CA PHE A 234 0.46 -8.18 17.73
C PHE A 234 -0.96 -8.71 17.54
N ALA A 235 -1.81 -7.97 16.81
CA ALA A 235 -3.17 -8.39 16.51
C ALA A 235 -3.21 -9.70 15.70
N VAL A 236 -2.34 -9.84 14.70
CA VAL A 236 -2.20 -11.07 13.91
C VAL A 236 -1.77 -12.24 14.79
N GLN A 237 -0.72 -12.08 15.58
CA GLN A 237 -0.23 -13.13 16.46
C GLN A 237 -1.29 -13.61 17.46
N ARG A 238 -2.14 -12.71 17.92
CA ARG A 238 -3.14 -13.02 18.94
C ARG A 238 -4.45 -13.56 18.39
N TRP A 239 -4.90 -13.09 17.22
CA TRP A 239 -6.26 -13.33 16.72
C TRP A 239 -6.34 -13.91 15.32
N PHE A 240 -5.22 -14.13 14.61
CA PHE A 240 -5.28 -14.66 13.25
C PHE A 240 -5.94 -16.04 13.22
N ARG A 241 -6.87 -16.23 12.28
CA ARG A 241 -7.65 -17.46 12.14
C ARG A 241 -7.17 -18.28 10.97
N TRP A 242 -6.80 -19.51 11.26
CA TRP A 242 -6.29 -20.47 10.29
C TRP A 242 -7.39 -21.35 9.68
N ASP A 243 -8.55 -21.41 10.34
CA ASP A 243 -9.71 -22.21 9.94
C ASP A 243 -10.81 -21.35 9.32
N PRO A 244 -11.58 -21.91 8.33
CA PRO A 244 -12.75 -21.23 7.77
C PRO A 244 -13.78 -20.91 8.87
N ARG A 245 -14.50 -19.80 8.68
CA ARG A 245 -15.68 -19.50 9.51
C ARG A 245 -16.85 -20.34 9.00
N ARG A 246 -17.40 -21.16 9.87
CA ARG A 246 -18.69 -21.83 9.66
C ARG A 246 -19.81 -20.83 9.86
#